data_597f6f9fe0271d113091218617caa283
#
_entry.id   597f6f9fe0271d113091218617caa283
#
_cell.length_a   1.000
_cell.length_b   1.000
_cell.length_c   1.000
_cell.angle_alpha   90.00
_cell.angle_beta   90.00
_cell.angle_gamma   90.00
#
_symmetry.space_group_name_H-M   'P 1'
#
loop_
_entity.id
_entity.type
_entity.pdbx_description
1 polymer ?
#
loop_
_entity_poly.entity_id
_entity_poly.type
_entity_poly.pdbx_seq_one_letter_code
_entity_poly.pdbx_strand_id
1 'polypeptide(L)'
;MATVTELYCSAKFQIKSSISLILIVTIAALLPPVSSAAEWKFSPRVELKETYTSNVYLAPLGNEKADYITQLNPGAIISGTGPHFNLSAGYLMKNFVYANTLNKNSTRHLLNAAGDAEIVDEYFYLDAKSSVSQQSISPLTPLSLDNGNVLDDRTEIRTYSLSPYLSHRFGNLLAAEIRYTHDAVSSNENELLNSNAEHNLFRLKNGSSSSVTKWEIEYRKQHTDYINTSIDTGHEKYFLKLGYLLTSRFSLNATGGHERYDYVSMNRNPEGEFWLAGFSWRPRERTHISANGGKRFWGDTYSLMANHRARRSVWNIAYNEDISDTRSQFLMPAAIDTASFLNQLWEESIPDPLLRQQVVEAFMLENGIPASLSNPVNFLSNRVFLQKRLQASVALLGAKSTILFSIFNMLRDAQTSGTADSALLGVSNIALSDSSRQAGANVTWHLKTSSVSSANAGLSYIQHSFPDSGLQTDTKSISLNLIRQFLPDLNGSLGLRHIRRESNTGSADYRENAITASMQMVF
;
A
#
# COMPACT_ATOMS: atom_id res chain seq x y z
N MET A 1 19.54 -17.46 37.53
CA MET A 1 20.42 -18.05 36.50
C MET A 1 19.69 -17.91 35.17
N ALA A 2 19.96 -16.85 34.43
CA ALA A 2 19.48 -16.73 33.07
C ALA A 2 20.27 -17.70 32.21
N THR A 3 19.61 -18.55 31.49
CA THR A 3 20.24 -19.59 30.69
C THR A 3 20.97 -18.98 29.49
N VAL A 4 22.13 -19.54 29.17
CA VAL A 4 23.00 -19.15 28.04
C VAL A 4 22.23 -19.03 26.71
N THR A 5 21.08 -19.66 26.59
CA THR A 5 20.19 -19.64 25.42
C THR A 5 19.50 -18.29 25.22
N GLU A 6 19.12 -17.56 26.28
CA GLU A 6 18.47 -16.22 26.13
C GLU A 6 19.48 -15.15 25.72
N LEU A 7 20.71 -15.24 26.16
CA LEU A 7 21.80 -14.35 25.76
C LEU A 7 22.20 -14.58 24.29
N TYR A 8 22.10 -15.81 23.78
CA TYR A 8 22.42 -16.14 22.40
C TYR A 8 21.35 -15.65 21.41
N CYS A 9 20.08 -15.66 21.81
CA CYS A 9 18.98 -15.18 21.00
C CYS A 9 18.99 -13.64 20.91
N SER A 10 19.23 -12.94 22.02
CA SER A 10 19.35 -11.48 22.07
C SER A 10 20.56 -10.97 21.29
N ALA A 11 21.71 -11.67 21.39
CA ALA A 11 22.92 -11.31 20.64
C ALA A 11 22.76 -11.51 19.12
N LYS A 12 22.07 -12.57 18.68
CA LYS A 12 21.77 -12.79 17.25
C LYS A 12 20.85 -11.72 16.67
N PHE A 13 19.90 -11.19 17.45
CA PHE A 13 18.99 -10.15 16.99
C PHE A 13 19.69 -8.79 16.90
N GLN A 14 20.53 -8.43 17.86
CA GLN A 14 21.33 -7.18 17.79
C GLN A 14 22.39 -7.24 16.68
N ILE A 15 23.01 -8.39 16.43
CA ILE A 15 24.00 -8.53 15.34
C ILE A 15 23.31 -8.43 13.98
N LYS A 16 22.10 -8.98 13.79
CA LYS A 16 21.36 -8.87 12.53
C LYS A 16 20.91 -7.44 12.23
N SER A 17 20.47 -6.67 13.22
CA SER A 17 20.09 -5.26 13.02
C SER A 17 21.31 -4.36 12.73
N SER A 18 22.43 -4.64 13.38
CA SER A 18 23.71 -3.92 13.11
C SER A 18 24.29 -4.26 11.74
N ILE A 19 24.16 -5.51 11.28
CA ILE A 19 24.59 -5.92 9.94
C ILE A 19 23.71 -5.26 8.86
N SER A 20 22.40 -5.11 9.09
CA SER A 20 21.52 -4.40 8.15
C SER A 20 21.87 -2.92 8.03
N LEU A 21 22.20 -2.27 9.13
CA LEU A 21 22.63 -0.86 9.12
C LEU A 21 24.01 -0.69 8.45
N ILE A 22 24.95 -1.60 8.74
CA ILE A 22 26.28 -1.63 8.14
C ILE A 22 26.18 -1.96 6.64
N LEU A 23 25.27 -2.84 6.22
CA LEU A 23 25.06 -3.15 4.80
C LEU A 23 24.52 -1.94 4.04
N ILE A 24 23.58 -1.18 4.62
CA ILE A 24 23.07 0.06 4.03
C ILE A 24 24.16 1.12 3.92
N VAL A 25 25.00 1.26 4.94
CA VAL A 25 26.12 2.21 4.94
C VAL A 25 27.24 1.78 3.98
N THR A 26 27.52 0.45 3.87
CA THR A 26 28.51 -0.05 2.90
C THR A 26 28.00 0.00 1.47
N ILE A 27 26.73 -0.20 1.20
CA ILE A 27 26.15 -0.02 -0.13
C ILE A 27 26.17 1.47 -0.51
N ALA A 28 25.89 2.38 0.43
CA ALA A 28 26.04 3.82 0.20
C ALA A 28 27.51 4.24 -0.04
N ALA A 29 28.48 3.52 0.52
CA ALA A 29 29.92 3.78 0.31
C ALA A 29 30.48 3.16 -0.97
N LEU A 30 29.80 2.14 -1.53
CA LEU A 30 30.16 1.48 -2.79
C LEU A 30 29.52 2.15 -4.02
N LEU A 31 28.61 3.10 -3.81
CA LEU A 31 28.17 3.95 -4.91
C LEU A 31 29.39 4.75 -5.41
N PRO A 32 29.68 4.75 -6.72
CA PRO A 32 30.77 5.55 -7.26
C PRO A 32 30.60 7.01 -6.78
N PRO A 33 31.69 7.77 -6.59
CA PRO A 33 31.60 9.12 -6.10
C PRO A 33 30.58 9.87 -6.96
N VAL A 34 29.44 10.21 -6.34
CA VAL A 34 28.27 10.77 -7.03
C VAL A 34 28.76 12.07 -7.66
N SER A 35 29.03 11.99 -8.95
CA SER A 35 29.51 13.12 -9.72
C SER A 35 28.46 14.23 -9.66
N SER A 36 28.90 15.44 -9.84
CA SER A 36 28.19 16.72 -9.72
C SER A 36 26.87 16.91 -10.50
N ALA A 37 26.23 15.83 -10.95
CA ALA A 37 24.98 15.82 -11.73
C ALA A 37 23.75 15.33 -10.94
N ALA A 38 23.89 14.96 -9.65
CA ALA A 38 22.77 14.51 -8.84
C ALA A 38 22.13 15.68 -8.08
N GLU A 39 20.83 15.81 -8.21
CA GLU A 39 20.03 16.77 -7.44
C GLU A 39 19.52 16.11 -6.16
N TRP A 40 19.97 16.65 -5.01
CA TRP A 40 19.50 16.23 -3.70
C TRP A 40 18.66 17.31 -3.06
N LYS A 41 17.49 16.91 -2.56
CA LYS A 41 16.62 17.78 -1.77
C LYS A 41 16.38 17.14 -0.41
N PHE A 42 16.70 17.88 0.65
CA PHE A 42 16.42 17.54 2.03
C PHE A 42 15.45 18.56 2.61
N SER A 43 14.29 18.13 3.06
CA SER A 43 13.22 18.99 3.57
C SER A 43 12.82 18.50 4.96
N PRO A 44 13.51 18.96 6.02
CA PRO A 44 13.10 18.67 7.39
C PRO A 44 11.81 19.43 7.71
N ARG A 45 11.00 18.85 8.59
CA ARG A 45 9.72 19.42 8.99
C ARG A 45 9.41 19.12 10.44
N VAL A 46 8.63 19.98 11.05
CA VAL A 46 8.05 19.77 12.38
C VAL A 46 6.57 20.16 12.35
N GLU A 47 5.72 19.33 12.92
CA GLU A 47 4.30 19.61 13.11
C GLU A 47 4.00 19.62 14.60
N LEU A 48 3.34 20.67 15.08
CA LEU A 48 2.67 20.72 16.38
C LEU A 48 1.17 20.61 16.13
N LYS A 49 0.52 19.64 16.78
CA LYS A 49 -0.89 19.35 16.57
C LYS A 49 -1.58 19.13 17.90
N GLU A 50 -2.73 19.79 18.09
CA GLU A 50 -3.61 19.62 19.22
C GLU A 50 -4.96 19.09 18.73
N THR A 51 -5.46 18.01 19.35
CA THR A 51 -6.72 17.40 18.98
C THR A 51 -7.58 17.21 20.25
N TYR A 52 -8.75 17.80 20.27
CA TYR A 52 -9.82 17.38 21.17
C TYR A 52 -10.62 16.27 20.51
N THR A 53 -10.84 15.16 21.22
CA THR A 53 -11.71 14.08 20.80
C THR A 53 -12.76 13.78 21.88
N SER A 54 -14.00 13.54 21.45
CA SER A 54 -15.07 13.14 22.37
C SER A 54 -14.99 11.66 22.79
N ASN A 55 -14.15 10.85 22.11
CA ASN A 55 -14.04 9.41 22.36
C ASN A 55 -12.64 8.88 22.01
N VAL A 56 -11.68 9.07 22.92
CA VAL A 56 -10.27 8.71 22.70
C VAL A 56 -10.05 7.21 22.50
N TYR A 57 -10.91 6.36 23.08
CA TYR A 57 -10.82 4.91 22.96
C TYR A 57 -11.68 4.33 21.82
N LEU A 58 -12.47 5.16 21.14
CA LEU A 58 -13.54 4.69 20.23
C LEU A 58 -14.44 3.65 20.92
N ALA A 59 -14.71 3.89 22.20
CA ALA A 59 -15.51 3.01 23.03
C ALA A 59 -16.98 3.02 22.60
N PRO A 60 -17.74 1.94 22.89
CA PRO A 60 -19.17 1.88 22.60
C PRO A 60 -19.96 3.02 23.20
N LEU A 61 -21.15 3.28 22.61
CA LEU A 61 -22.06 4.33 23.04
C LEU A 61 -22.37 4.21 24.56
N GLY A 62 -22.22 5.34 25.27
CA GLY A 62 -22.38 5.42 26.72
C GLY A 62 -21.11 5.23 27.53
N ASN A 63 -20.00 4.80 26.90
CA ASN A 63 -18.68 4.62 27.53
C ASN A 63 -17.61 5.55 26.92
N GLU A 64 -18.06 6.58 26.19
CA GLU A 64 -17.14 7.52 25.53
C GLU A 64 -16.32 8.30 26.55
N LYS A 65 -15.05 8.46 26.29
CA LYS A 65 -14.16 9.30 27.09
C LYS A 65 -13.51 10.36 26.23
N ALA A 66 -13.72 11.61 26.59
CA ALA A 66 -13.08 12.74 25.94
C ALA A 66 -11.65 12.92 26.43
N ASP A 67 -10.77 13.36 25.53
CA ASP A 67 -9.39 13.72 25.85
C ASP A 67 -8.85 14.80 24.92
N TYR A 68 -7.76 15.45 25.36
CA TYR A 68 -6.91 16.31 24.54
C TYR A 68 -5.63 15.54 24.20
N ILE A 69 -5.24 15.61 22.94
CA ILE A 69 -4.09 14.88 22.40
C ILE A 69 -3.13 15.90 21.79
N THR A 70 -2.03 16.15 22.50
CA THR A 70 -0.93 16.98 21.99
C THR A 70 0.04 16.11 21.22
N GLN A 71 0.43 16.53 20.03
CA GLN A 71 1.40 15.82 19.20
C GLN A 71 2.52 16.78 18.79
N LEU A 72 3.75 16.32 18.94
CA LEU A 72 4.94 16.96 18.35
C LEU A 72 5.56 15.96 17.37
N ASN A 73 5.47 16.25 16.09
CA ASN A 73 5.77 15.33 15.01
C ASN A 73 6.96 15.84 14.16
N PRO A 74 8.21 15.57 14.55
CA PRO A 74 9.36 15.84 13.69
C PRO A 74 9.44 14.81 12.55
N GLY A 75 9.87 15.26 11.38
CA GLY A 75 10.05 14.42 10.22
C GLY A 75 10.98 15.03 9.19
N ALA A 76 11.25 14.28 8.13
CA ALA A 76 12.04 14.74 7.00
C ALA A 76 11.63 14.01 5.71
N ILE A 77 11.77 14.70 4.59
CA ILE A 77 11.71 14.11 3.27
C ILE A 77 13.08 14.29 2.62
N ILE A 78 13.59 13.22 2.05
CA ILE A 78 14.82 13.18 1.28
C ILE A 78 14.46 12.69 -0.12
N SER A 79 14.84 13.43 -1.14
CA SER A 79 14.79 12.97 -2.52
C SER A 79 16.15 13.18 -3.18
N GLY A 80 16.57 12.21 -3.97
CA GLY A 80 17.78 12.26 -4.76
C GLY A 80 17.48 11.79 -6.18
N THR A 81 17.86 12.56 -7.18
CA THR A 81 17.69 12.20 -8.58
C THR A 81 19.00 12.40 -9.30
N GLY A 82 19.44 11.36 -9.98
CA GLY A 82 20.64 11.37 -10.81
C GLY A 82 20.40 10.64 -12.12
N PRO A 83 21.38 10.64 -13.05
CA PRO A 83 21.25 9.93 -14.32
C PRO A 83 20.99 8.43 -14.17
N HIS A 84 21.52 7.81 -13.11
CA HIS A 84 21.50 6.35 -12.89
C HIS A 84 20.80 5.95 -11.60
N PHE A 85 20.16 6.89 -10.87
CA PHE A 85 19.41 6.54 -9.67
C PHE A 85 18.30 7.53 -9.38
N ASN A 86 17.25 7.02 -8.71
CA ASN A 86 16.22 7.82 -8.05
C ASN A 86 16.05 7.32 -6.63
N LEU A 87 15.92 8.23 -5.67
CA LEU A 87 15.63 7.91 -4.27
C LEU A 87 14.56 8.87 -3.75
N SER A 88 13.56 8.33 -3.08
CA SER A 88 12.58 9.09 -2.30
C SER A 88 12.39 8.42 -0.95
N ALA A 89 12.52 9.18 0.14
CA ALA A 89 12.31 8.68 1.49
C ALA A 89 11.62 9.75 2.34
N GLY A 90 10.50 9.39 2.96
CA GLY A 90 9.77 10.22 3.90
C GLY A 90 9.69 9.54 5.27
N TYR A 91 10.17 10.22 6.31
CA TYR A 91 10.07 9.76 7.69
C TYR A 91 9.29 10.75 8.53
N LEU A 92 8.40 10.24 9.39
CA LEU A 92 7.63 11.02 10.35
C LEU A 92 7.56 10.28 11.69
N MET A 93 7.99 10.92 12.75
CA MET A 93 7.81 10.45 14.12
C MET A 93 6.60 11.16 14.73
N LYS A 94 5.60 10.40 15.17
CA LYS A 94 4.41 10.93 15.84
C LYS A 94 4.50 10.65 17.33
N ASN A 95 4.63 11.71 18.14
CA ASN A 95 4.63 11.63 19.60
C ASN A 95 3.25 12.05 20.11
N PHE A 96 2.57 11.16 20.82
CA PHE A 96 1.24 11.37 21.40
C PHE A 96 1.34 11.57 22.90
N VAL A 97 0.84 12.69 23.38
CA VAL A 97 0.71 13.01 24.81
C VAL A 97 -0.76 13.27 25.09
N TYR A 98 -1.34 12.47 25.99
CA TYR A 98 -2.74 12.53 26.36
C TYR A 98 -2.90 13.24 27.69
N ALA A 99 -3.82 14.23 27.77
CA ALA A 99 -4.00 15.04 28.97
C ALA A 99 -4.62 14.24 30.14
N ASN A 100 -5.61 13.39 29.86
CA ASN A 100 -6.34 12.62 30.89
C ASN A 100 -5.94 11.13 30.90
N THR A 101 -5.23 10.66 29.88
CA THR A 101 -4.87 9.25 29.68
C THR A 101 -3.34 9.08 29.59
N LEU A 102 -2.62 9.66 30.55
CA LEU A 102 -1.15 9.79 30.55
C LEU A 102 -0.40 8.46 30.38
N ASN A 103 -0.94 7.35 30.89
CA ASN A 103 -0.33 6.01 30.77
C ASN A 103 -0.37 5.44 29.35
N LYS A 104 -1.01 6.12 28.40
CA LYS A 104 -1.11 5.73 26.99
C LYS A 104 -0.26 6.63 26.06
N ASN A 105 0.56 7.51 26.64
CA ASN A 105 1.52 8.28 25.86
C ASN A 105 2.38 7.33 25.03
N SER A 106 2.56 7.66 23.75
CA SER A 106 3.24 6.76 22.82
C SER A 106 3.95 7.52 21.70
N THR A 107 4.99 6.89 21.17
CA THR A 107 5.68 7.34 19.97
C THR A 107 5.47 6.31 18.87
N ARG A 108 5.13 6.76 17.66
CA ARG A 108 4.91 5.90 16.49
C ARG A 108 5.74 6.40 15.32
N HIS A 109 6.28 5.44 14.58
CA HIS A 109 7.13 5.71 13.43
C HIS A 109 6.36 5.45 12.14
N LEU A 110 6.54 6.32 11.16
CA LEU A 110 6.07 6.17 9.80
C LEU A 110 7.27 6.39 8.87
N LEU A 111 7.51 5.44 7.99
CA LEU A 111 8.54 5.50 6.97
C LEU A 111 7.95 5.02 5.65
N ASN A 112 8.28 5.71 4.59
CA ASN A 112 8.11 5.22 3.23
C ASN A 112 9.34 5.61 2.45
N ALA A 113 10.08 4.62 1.96
CA ALA A 113 11.30 4.83 1.20
C ALA A 113 11.30 3.91 -0.02
N ALA A 114 11.66 4.45 -1.16
CA ALA A 114 11.86 3.72 -2.39
C ALA A 114 13.03 4.31 -3.16
N GLY A 115 13.83 3.44 -3.76
CA GLY A 115 14.94 3.83 -4.61
C GLY A 115 15.18 2.80 -5.68
N ASP A 116 15.61 3.27 -6.84
CA ASP A 116 16.08 2.48 -7.95
C ASP A 116 17.44 3.00 -8.43
N ALA A 117 18.32 2.12 -8.82
CA ALA A 117 19.64 2.45 -9.32
C ALA A 117 20.05 1.55 -10.48
N GLU A 118 20.64 2.14 -11.51
CA GLU A 118 21.35 1.47 -12.57
C GLU A 118 22.85 1.43 -12.20
N ILE A 119 23.31 0.26 -11.76
CA ILE A 119 24.68 0.08 -11.26
C ILE A 119 25.67 -0.14 -12.39
N VAL A 120 25.23 -0.85 -13.43
CA VAL A 120 25.98 -1.02 -14.67
C VAL A 120 25.04 -0.69 -15.82
N ASP A 121 25.44 0.27 -16.63
CA ASP A 121 24.64 0.81 -17.73
C ASP A 121 24.04 -0.29 -18.60
N GLU A 122 22.71 -0.27 -18.75
CA GLU A 122 21.91 -1.19 -19.55
C GLU A 122 21.95 -2.68 -19.13
N TYR A 123 22.60 -3.02 -17.98
CA TYR A 123 22.77 -4.41 -17.58
C TYR A 123 22.32 -4.72 -16.16
N PHE A 124 22.83 -3.98 -15.16
CA PHE A 124 22.63 -4.32 -13.76
C PHE A 124 21.93 -3.20 -12.99
N TYR A 125 20.83 -3.56 -12.36
CA TYR A 125 19.94 -2.65 -11.65
C TYR A 125 19.70 -3.13 -10.22
N LEU A 126 19.35 -2.20 -9.36
CA LEU A 126 19.00 -2.46 -7.96
C LEU A 126 17.76 -1.65 -7.59
N ASP A 127 16.71 -2.32 -7.15
CA ASP A 127 15.54 -1.67 -6.54
C ASP A 127 15.54 -1.94 -5.04
N ALA A 128 15.21 -0.93 -4.23
CA ALA A 128 15.10 -1.04 -2.78
C ALA A 128 13.84 -0.32 -2.29
N LYS A 129 13.11 -0.94 -1.34
CA LYS A 129 11.92 -0.36 -0.71
C LYS A 129 11.92 -0.65 0.77
N SER A 130 11.42 0.29 1.57
CA SER A 130 11.21 0.08 2.99
C SER A 130 10.00 0.87 3.46
N SER A 131 9.21 0.28 4.36
CA SER A 131 8.10 1.00 4.98
C SER A 131 7.96 0.66 6.46
N VAL A 132 7.46 1.63 7.23
CA VAL A 132 7.01 1.45 8.62
C VAL A 132 5.62 2.05 8.70
N SER A 133 4.64 1.25 9.10
CA SER A 133 3.23 1.67 9.18
C SER A 133 2.52 1.01 10.35
N GLN A 134 1.42 1.63 10.79
CA GLN A 134 0.56 1.07 11.85
C GLN A 134 -0.59 0.29 11.20
N GLN A 135 -0.79 -0.96 11.63
CA GLN A 135 -1.83 -1.85 11.10
C GLN A 135 -2.73 -2.38 12.21
N SER A 136 -3.98 -2.67 11.86
CA SER A 136 -4.92 -3.32 12.78
C SER A 136 -4.66 -4.82 12.86
N ILE A 137 -4.69 -5.37 14.07
CA ILE A 137 -4.55 -6.82 14.30
C ILE A 137 -5.85 -7.53 13.94
N SER A 138 -6.99 -6.99 14.38
CA SER A 138 -8.30 -7.59 14.22
C SER A 138 -9.13 -6.88 13.15
N PRO A 139 -9.97 -7.60 12.38
CA PRO A 139 -10.93 -6.99 11.47
C PRO A 139 -12.02 -6.19 12.20
N LEU A 140 -12.16 -6.37 13.50
CA LEU A 140 -13.12 -5.65 14.35
C LEU A 140 -12.54 -4.35 14.94
N THR A 141 -11.23 -4.13 14.83
CA THR A 141 -10.58 -2.91 15.34
C THR A 141 -11.27 -1.66 14.81
N PRO A 142 -11.62 -0.70 15.67
CA PRO A 142 -12.17 0.57 15.22
C PRO A 142 -11.25 1.32 14.27
N LEU A 143 -11.84 2.01 13.27
CA LEU A 143 -11.09 2.82 12.32
C LEU A 143 -10.70 4.16 12.95
N SER A 144 -9.42 4.38 13.20
CA SER A 144 -8.88 5.69 13.57
C SER A 144 -8.18 6.31 12.37
N LEU A 145 -8.67 7.47 11.92
CA LEU A 145 -8.21 8.11 10.68
C LEU A 145 -6.83 8.77 10.81
N ASP A 146 -6.46 9.25 12.01
CA ASP A 146 -5.19 9.96 12.24
C ASP A 146 -4.22 9.22 13.18
N ASN A 147 -4.60 8.01 13.61
CA ASN A 147 -3.88 7.22 14.60
C ASN A 147 -3.79 7.86 15.99
N GLY A 148 -4.57 8.91 16.29
CA GLY A 148 -4.57 9.57 17.60
C GLY A 148 -5.40 8.84 18.65
N ASN A 149 -6.32 7.97 18.27
CA ASN A 149 -7.10 7.19 19.22
C ASN A 149 -6.25 6.08 19.86
N VAL A 150 -6.55 5.80 21.13
CA VAL A 150 -5.93 4.72 21.92
C VAL A 150 -6.62 3.41 21.57
N LEU A 151 -5.97 2.59 20.78
CA LEU A 151 -6.43 1.26 20.36
C LEU A 151 -5.36 0.23 20.69
N ASP A 152 -5.71 -0.77 21.50
CA ASP A 152 -4.79 -1.83 21.91
C ASP A 152 -4.59 -2.89 20.79
N ASP A 153 -5.48 -2.92 19.78
CA ASP A 153 -5.44 -3.86 18.65
C ASP A 153 -4.65 -3.32 17.45
N ARG A 154 -3.53 -2.64 17.70
CA ARG A 154 -2.64 -2.12 16.65
C ARG A 154 -1.22 -2.52 16.87
N THR A 155 -0.55 -2.80 15.77
CA THR A 155 0.88 -3.10 15.77
C THR A 155 1.60 -2.32 14.68
N GLU A 156 2.89 -2.08 14.90
CA GLU A 156 3.79 -1.50 13.93
C GLU A 156 4.32 -2.59 13.00
N ILE A 157 4.07 -2.45 11.72
CA ILE A 157 4.61 -3.33 10.67
C ILE A 157 5.75 -2.62 9.97
N ARG A 158 6.87 -3.31 9.87
CA ARG A 158 8.06 -2.90 9.12
C ARG A 158 8.25 -3.82 7.93
N THR A 159 8.47 -3.23 6.77
CA THR A 159 8.79 -3.99 5.56
C THR A 159 10.09 -3.49 4.97
N TYR A 160 10.83 -4.38 4.36
CA TYR A 160 11.89 -4.01 3.42
C TYR A 160 11.91 -4.99 2.25
N SER A 161 12.36 -4.52 1.11
CA SER A 161 12.53 -5.31 -0.10
C SER A 161 13.76 -4.81 -0.84
N LEU A 162 14.61 -5.74 -1.26
CA LEU A 162 15.81 -5.49 -2.05
C LEU A 162 15.82 -6.40 -3.26
N SER A 163 15.92 -5.82 -4.46
CA SER A 163 15.80 -6.52 -5.73
C SER A 163 16.96 -6.18 -6.67
N PRO A 164 18.12 -6.87 -6.59
CA PRO A 164 19.11 -6.84 -7.66
C PRO A 164 18.58 -7.58 -8.89
N TYR A 165 18.80 -7.02 -10.09
CA TYR A 165 18.44 -7.69 -11.34
C TYR A 165 19.33 -7.33 -12.51
N LEU A 166 19.45 -8.28 -13.40
CA LEU A 166 20.05 -8.12 -14.71
C LEU A 166 18.94 -7.97 -15.75
N SER A 167 19.01 -6.94 -16.56
CA SER A 167 18.08 -6.73 -17.67
C SER A 167 18.86 -6.26 -18.89
N HIS A 168 18.73 -6.96 -19.98
CA HIS A 168 19.41 -6.57 -21.22
C HIS A 168 18.56 -6.84 -22.45
N ARG A 169 18.68 -5.96 -23.42
CA ARG A 169 18.02 -6.07 -24.73
C ARG A 169 19.03 -6.47 -25.81
N PHE A 170 18.85 -7.65 -26.38
CA PHE A 170 19.66 -8.17 -27.48
C PHE A 170 19.11 -7.67 -28.82
N GLY A 171 19.34 -6.40 -29.09
CA GLY A 171 18.80 -5.72 -30.26
C GLY A 171 17.28 -5.78 -30.35
N ASN A 172 16.75 -6.14 -31.53
CA ASN A 172 15.33 -6.31 -31.79
C ASN A 172 14.83 -7.75 -31.59
N LEU A 173 15.72 -8.70 -31.28
CA LEU A 173 15.37 -10.11 -31.16
C LEU A 173 14.65 -10.42 -29.87
N LEU A 174 15.27 -10.13 -28.74
CA LEU A 174 14.71 -10.44 -27.43
C LEU A 174 15.22 -9.46 -26.37
N ALA A 175 14.46 -9.35 -25.28
CA ALA A 175 14.90 -8.76 -24.02
C ALA A 175 14.79 -9.82 -22.92
N ALA A 176 15.82 -9.91 -22.09
CA ALA A 176 15.92 -10.85 -20.98
C ALA A 176 16.00 -10.10 -19.64
N GLU A 177 15.36 -10.64 -18.61
CA GLU A 177 15.45 -10.14 -17.23
C GLU A 177 15.62 -11.34 -16.29
N ILE A 178 16.58 -11.24 -15.38
CA ILE A 178 16.77 -12.16 -14.26
C ILE A 178 16.77 -11.31 -13.00
N ARG A 179 15.80 -11.53 -12.12
CA ARG A 179 15.62 -10.75 -10.89
C ARG A 179 15.58 -11.67 -9.68
N TYR A 180 16.36 -11.33 -8.70
CA TYR A 180 16.24 -11.87 -7.34
C TYR A 180 15.67 -10.78 -6.44
N THR A 181 14.71 -11.12 -5.60
CA THR A 181 14.18 -10.20 -4.60
C THR A 181 14.20 -10.88 -3.25
N HIS A 182 14.78 -10.22 -2.27
CA HIS A 182 14.66 -10.59 -0.86
C HIS A 182 13.81 -9.54 -0.17
N ASP A 183 12.76 -9.98 0.50
CA ASP A 183 11.92 -9.09 1.28
C ASP A 183 11.59 -9.67 2.66
N ALA A 184 11.34 -8.79 3.63
CA ALA A 184 10.94 -9.19 4.97
C ALA A 184 9.80 -8.32 5.47
N VAL A 185 8.96 -8.94 6.29
CA VAL A 185 7.91 -8.30 7.07
C VAL A 185 8.15 -8.63 8.53
N SER A 186 8.12 -7.63 9.39
CA SER A 186 8.28 -7.81 10.83
C SER A 186 7.31 -6.93 11.60
N SER A 187 6.88 -7.43 12.76
CA SER A 187 6.04 -6.73 13.72
C SER A 187 6.70 -6.74 15.09
N ASN A 188 6.61 -5.63 15.82
CA ASN A 188 7.18 -5.54 17.17
C ASN A 188 6.34 -6.27 18.22
N GLU A 189 5.03 -6.31 18.05
CA GLU A 189 4.09 -6.83 19.05
C GLU A 189 3.54 -8.20 18.69
N ASN A 190 3.69 -8.60 17.43
CA ASN A 190 3.17 -9.87 16.93
C ASN A 190 4.20 -10.60 16.06
N GLU A 191 5.06 -11.39 16.73
CA GLU A 191 6.12 -12.15 16.07
C GLU A 191 5.60 -13.24 15.11
N LEU A 192 4.32 -13.60 15.17
CA LEU A 192 3.73 -14.63 14.30
C LEU A 192 3.68 -14.20 12.82
N LEU A 193 3.83 -12.91 12.53
CA LEU A 193 3.87 -12.37 11.17
C LEU A 193 5.28 -12.17 10.63
N ASN A 194 6.30 -12.33 11.50
CA ASN A 194 7.68 -12.15 11.09
C ASN A 194 8.04 -13.18 10.03
N SER A 195 8.38 -12.71 8.85
CA SER A 195 8.65 -13.58 7.70
C SER A 195 9.67 -12.97 6.77
N ASN A 196 10.46 -13.85 6.16
CA ASN A 196 11.36 -13.54 5.05
C ASN A 196 10.84 -14.22 3.78
N ALA A 197 11.02 -13.61 2.64
CA ALA A 197 10.76 -14.29 1.38
C ALA A 197 11.83 -14.00 0.34
N GLU A 198 12.01 -14.98 -0.51
CA GLU A 198 12.88 -14.95 -1.66
C GLU A 198 12.06 -15.14 -2.93
N HIS A 199 12.26 -14.25 -3.88
CA HIS A 199 11.58 -14.32 -5.17
C HIS A 199 12.63 -14.41 -6.28
N ASN A 200 12.45 -15.36 -7.15
CA ASN A 200 13.25 -15.51 -8.36
C ASN A 200 12.35 -15.30 -9.57
N LEU A 201 12.74 -14.44 -10.48
CA LEU A 201 12.04 -14.19 -11.72
C LEU A 201 13.01 -14.31 -12.89
N PHE A 202 12.60 -15.08 -13.88
CA PHE A 202 13.22 -15.13 -15.17
C PHE A 202 12.19 -14.77 -16.24
N ARG A 203 12.49 -13.78 -17.08
CA ARG A 203 11.59 -13.30 -18.12
C ARG A 203 12.33 -13.13 -19.43
N LEU A 204 11.75 -13.67 -20.49
CA LEU A 204 12.14 -13.42 -21.87
C LEU A 204 10.95 -12.86 -22.64
N LYS A 205 11.16 -11.84 -23.42
CA LYS A 205 10.13 -11.25 -24.29
C LYS A 205 10.75 -10.78 -25.61
N ASN A 206 9.94 -10.60 -26.64
CA ASN A 206 10.42 -10.05 -27.90
C ASN A 206 11.05 -8.66 -27.70
N GLY A 207 12.19 -8.42 -28.35
CA GLY A 207 12.97 -7.18 -28.21
C GLY A 207 12.33 -5.97 -28.89
N SER A 208 11.55 -6.17 -29.97
CA SER A 208 10.91 -5.09 -30.72
C SER A 208 9.54 -4.74 -30.16
N SER A 209 9.31 -3.46 -29.85
CA SER A 209 8.02 -2.93 -29.46
C SER A 209 7.04 -2.80 -30.63
N SER A 210 7.53 -2.72 -31.85
CA SER A 210 6.75 -2.56 -33.09
C SER A 210 6.33 -3.89 -33.74
N SER A 211 6.71 -5.04 -33.17
CA SER A 211 6.33 -6.35 -33.68
C SER A 211 4.81 -6.55 -33.64
N VAL A 212 4.26 -7.07 -34.74
CA VAL A 212 2.84 -7.45 -34.84
C VAL A 212 2.53 -8.60 -33.89
N THR A 213 3.45 -9.55 -33.74
CA THR A 213 3.36 -10.66 -32.80
C THR A 213 4.23 -10.38 -31.60
N LYS A 214 3.65 -10.44 -30.42
CA LYS A 214 4.36 -10.31 -29.15
C LYS A 214 4.37 -11.65 -28.44
N TRP A 215 5.47 -11.97 -27.80
CA TRP A 215 5.57 -13.15 -26.96
C TRP A 215 6.34 -12.82 -25.69
N GLU A 216 6.01 -13.53 -24.62
CA GLU A 216 6.68 -13.44 -23.32
C GLU A 216 6.66 -14.81 -22.65
N ILE A 217 7.81 -15.24 -22.19
CA ILE A 217 7.99 -16.44 -21.36
C ILE A 217 8.43 -15.95 -20.00
N GLU A 218 7.75 -16.37 -18.96
CA GLU A 218 8.10 -16.03 -17.58
C GLU A 218 8.11 -17.27 -16.70
N TYR A 219 9.13 -17.37 -15.86
CA TYR A 219 9.22 -18.28 -14.73
C TYR A 219 9.36 -17.44 -13.47
N ARG A 220 8.54 -17.75 -12.46
CA ARG A 220 8.56 -17.09 -11.16
C ARG A 220 8.47 -18.13 -10.06
N LYS A 221 9.36 -18.00 -9.06
CA LYS A 221 9.32 -18.81 -7.85
C LYS A 221 9.45 -17.91 -6.64
N GLN A 222 8.60 -18.14 -5.66
CA GLN A 222 8.62 -17.46 -4.36
C GLN A 222 8.68 -18.53 -3.28
N HIS A 223 9.47 -18.28 -2.25
CA HIS A 223 9.50 -19.06 -1.02
C HIS A 223 9.41 -18.09 0.16
N THR A 224 8.57 -18.40 1.13
CA THR A 224 8.32 -17.55 2.31
C THR A 224 8.46 -18.38 3.56
N ASP A 225 9.40 -17.98 4.42
CA ASP A 225 9.65 -18.57 5.73
C ASP A 225 9.02 -17.69 6.81
N TYR A 226 8.14 -18.25 7.63
CA TYR A 226 7.61 -17.58 8.81
C TYR A 226 8.43 -17.96 10.04
N ILE A 227 9.05 -16.96 10.69
CA ILE A 227 10.13 -17.16 11.67
C ILE A 227 9.67 -17.92 12.92
N ASN A 228 8.44 -17.72 13.37
CA ASN A 228 7.91 -18.26 14.63
C ASN A 228 6.78 -19.29 14.43
N THR A 229 6.64 -19.79 13.23
CA THR A 229 5.69 -20.85 12.89
C THR A 229 6.40 -21.91 12.07
N SER A 230 5.90 -23.13 12.08
CA SER A 230 6.38 -24.20 11.18
C SER A 230 5.70 -24.14 9.81
N ILE A 231 5.17 -22.98 9.42
CA ILE A 231 4.41 -22.79 8.19
C ILE A 231 5.31 -22.07 7.20
N ASP A 232 5.79 -22.80 6.21
CA ASP A 232 6.43 -22.22 5.03
C ASP A 232 5.41 -22.21 3.90
N THR A 233 5.46 -21.19 3.06
CA THR A 233 4.61 -21.11 1.88
C THR A 233 5.45 -20.89 0.64
N GLY A 234 5.00 -21.45 -0.47
CA GLY A 234 5.67 -21.31 -1.76
C GLY A 234 4.69 -20.97 -2.88
N HIS A 235 5.19 -20.35 -3.92
CA HIS A 235 4.46 -20.12 -5.15
C HIS A 235 5.42 -20.29 -6.32
N GLU A 236 5.06 -21.15 -7.26
CA GLU A 236 5.79 -21.38 -8.51
C GLU A 236 4.84 -21.22 -9.68
N LYS A 237 5.27 -20.47 -10.70
CA LYS A 237 4.47 -20.20 -11.89
C LYS A 237 5.35 -20.07 -13.10
N TYR A 238 4.98 -20.73 -14.18
CA TYR A 238 5.58 -20.52 -15.50
C TYR A 238 4.50 -20.42 -16.57
N PHE A 239 4.71 -19.54 -17.52
CA PHE A 239 3.74 -19.33 -18.59
C PHE A 239 4.37 -18.80 -19.87
N LEU A 240 3.64 -19.03 -20.96
CA LEU A 240 3.83 -18.39 -22.25
C LEU A 240 2.64 -17.46 -22.51
N LYS A 241 2.94 -16.22 -22.83
CA LYS A 241 1.95 -15.23 -23.28
C LYS A 241 2.22 -14.90 -24.75
N LEU A 242 1.17 -14.96 -25.53
CA LEU A 242 1.18 -14.58 -26.95
C LEU A 242 0.25 -13.39 -27.15
N GLY A 243 0.67 -12.43 -27.94
CA GLY A 243 -0.11 -11.27 -28.32
C GLY A 243 -0.07 -11.06 -29.83
N TYR A 244 -1.17 -10.66 -30.41
CA TYR A 244 -1.27 -10.34 -31.82
C TYR A 244 -1.95 -8.99 -32.03
N LEU A 245 -1.29 -8.07 -32.72
CA LEU A 245 -1.79 -6.76 -33.07
C LEU A 245 -2.68 -6.87 -34.30
N LEU A 246 -4.00 -6.86 -34.11
CA LEU A 246 -4.97 -6.80 -35.21
C LEU A 246 -4.95 -5.44 -35.90
N THR A 247 -4.78 -4.38 -35.12
CA THR A 247 -4.58 -3.01 -35.59
C THR A 247 -3.56 -2.32 -34.68
N SER A 248 -3.07 -1.15 -35.04
CA SER A 248 -2.21 -0.33 -34.15
C SER A 248 -2.86 0.00 -32.80
N ARG A 249 -4.18 -0.16 -32.68
CA ARG A 249 -4.96 0.18 -31.47
C ARG A 249 -5.64 -0.98 -30.78
N PHE A 250 -5.67 -2.16 -31.43
CA PHE A 250 -6.35 -3.33 -30.87
C PHE A 250 -5.48 -4.57 -30.99
N SER A 251 -5.28 -5.25 -29.88
CA SER A 251 -4.54 -6.50 -29.82
C SER A 251 -5.31 -7.57 -29.06
N LEU A 252 -5.17 -8.82 -29.50
CA LEU A 252 -5.59 -10.00 -28.77
C LEU A 252 -4.40 -10.58 -28.02
N ASN A 253 -4.67 -11.23 -26.90
CA ASN A 253 -3.66 -11.94 -26.14
C ASN A 253 -4.21 -13.28 -25.64
N ALA A 254 -3.32 -14.24 -25.52
CA ALA A 254 -3.56 -15.53 -24.90
C ALA A 254 -2.38 -15.87 -23.98
N THR A 255 -2.64 -16.42 -22.82
CA THR A 255 -1.63 -16.87 -21.86
C THR A 255 -1.96 -18.28 -21.44
N GLY A 256 -1.00 -19.16 -21.43
CA GLY A 256 -1.14 -20.53 -20.93
C GLY A 256 0.08 -20.91 -20.12
N GLY A 257 -0.12 -21.67 -19.08
CA GLY A 257 0.97 -22.06 -18.20
C GLY A 257 0.50 -22.98 -17.07
N HIS A 258 1.37 -23.11 -16.09
CA HIS A 258 1.12 -23.90 -14.90
C HIS A 258 1.49 -23.08 -13.68
N GLU A 259 0.74 -23.26 -12.60
CA GLU A 259 0.99 -22.62 -11.31
C GLU A 259 0.78 -23.63 -10.17
N ARG A 260 1.62 -23.47 -9.14
CA ARG A 260 1.58 -24.29 -7.94
C ARG A 260 1.78 -23.38 -6.73
N TYR A 261 0.92 -23.56 -5.75
CA TYR A 261 1.02 -22.91 -4.45
C TYR A 261 1.30 -23.97 -3.38
N ASP A 262 2.28 -23.73 -2.54
CA ASP A 262 2.64 -24.63 -1.45
C ASP A 262 2.05 -24.10 -0.15
N TYR A 263 0.80 -24.49 0.13
CA TYR A 263 0.10 -24.25 1.38
C TYR A 263 -0.91 -25.38 1.62
N VAL A 264 -1.25 -25.64 2.89
CA VAL A 264 -2.23 -26.66 3.24
C VAL A 264 -3.64 -26.15 2.91
N SER A 265 -4.15 -26.54 1.76
CA SER A 265 -5.47 -26.15 1.27
C SER A 265 -6.59 -26.98 1.93
N MET A 266 -7.73 -26.30 2.21
CA MET A 266 -8.92 -26.97 2.77
C MET A 266 -9.71 -27.77 1.73
N ASN A 267 -9.74 -27.35 0.48
CA ASN A 267 -10.74 -27.82 -0.47
C ASN A 267 -10.21 -28.36 -1.79
N ARG A 268 -9.03 -28.00 -2.24
CA ARG A 268 -8.48 -28.39 -3.56
C ARG A 268 -6.97 -28.45 -3.52
N ASN A 269 -6.38 -29.24 -4.43
CA ASN A 269 -4.96 -29.16 -4.69
C ASN A 269 -4.65 -27.76 -5.27
N PRO A 270 -3.79 -26.95 -4.61
CA PRO A 270 -3.52 -25.58 -5.03
C PRO A 270 -2.52 -25.51 -6.20
N GLU A 271 -2.67 -26.38 -7.18
CA GLU A 271 -1.85 -26.44 -8.39
C GLU A 271 -2.70 -26.80 -9.61
N GLY A 272 -2.26 -26.40 -10.79
CA GLY A 272 -2.87 -26.78 -12.05
C GLY A 272 -2.41 -25.95 -13.23
N GLU A 273 -2.80 -26.44 -14.39
CA GLU A 273 -2.68 -25.69 -15.64
C GLU A 273 -3.67 -24.54 -15.66
N PHE A 274 -3.30 -23.45 -16.27
CA PHE A 274 -4.18 -22.32 -16.46
C PHE A 274 -4.10 -21.77 -17.88
N TRP A 275 -5.18 -21.14 -18.30
CA TRP A 275 -5.21 -20.38 -19.54
C TRP A 275 -6.05 -19.11 -19.36
N LEU A 276 -5.64 -18.05 -20.04
CA LEU A 276 -6.33 -16.77 -20.10
C LEU A 276 -6.36 -16.31 -21.55
N ALA A 277 -7.49 -15.77 -22.00
CA ALA A 277 -7.61 -15.12 -23.29
C ALA A 277 -8.18 -13.71 -23.08
N GLY A 278 -7.78 -12.76 -23.88
CA GLY A 278 -8.20 -11.41 -23.70
C GLY A 278 -7.83 -10.46 -24.82
N PHE A 279 -8.07 -9.20 -24.57
CA PHE A 279 -7.76 -8.13 -25.51
C PHE A 279 -7.19 -6.90 -24.81
N SER A 280 -6.47 -6.08 -25.57
CA SER A 280 -6.09 -4.72 -25.19
C SER A 280 -6.51 -3.76 -26.29
N TRP A 281 -7.25 -2.72 -25.93
CA TRP A 281 -7.81 -1.75 -26.84
C TRP A 281 -7.43 -0.33 -26.45
N ARG A 282 -6.84 0.39 -27.39
CA ARG A 282 -6.46 1.80 -27.25
C ARG A 282 -7.18 2.64 -28.30
N PRO A 283 -8.49 2.91 -28.14
CA PRO A 283 -9.25 3.67 -29.14
C PRO A 283 -8.64 5.04 -29.40
N ARG A 284 -8.02 5.63 -28.39
CA ARG A 284 -7.25 6.87 -28.43
C ARG A 284 -6.02 6.74 -27.55
N GLU A 285 -5.02 7.59 -27.71
CA GLU A 285 -3.79 7.60 -26.88
C GLU A 285 -4.08 7.74 -25.39
N ARG A 286 -5.16 8.42 -25.03
CA ARG A 286 -5.60 8.70 -23.65
C ARG A 286 -6.56 7.65 -23.08
N THR A 287 -6.83 6.59 -23.80
CA THR A 287 -7.75 5.53 -23.35
C THR A 287 -7.10 4.18 -23.56
N HIS A 288 -7.03 3.41 -22.49
CA HIS A 288 -6.54 2.04 -22.51
C HIS A 288 -7.52 1.13 -21.78
N ILE A 289 -7.98 0.09 -22.44
CA ILE A 289 -8.87 -0.92 -21.89
C ILE A 289 -8.22 -2.27 -22.14
N SER A 290 -8.09 -3.10 -21.12
CA SER A 290 -7.68 -4.49 -21.24
C SER A 290 -8.58 -5.39 -20.41
N ALA A 291 -8.97 -6.50 -20.97
CA ALA A 291 -9.77 -7.51 -20.29
C ALA A 291 -9.25 -8.90 -20.62
N ASN A 292 -9.20 -9.76 -19.61
CA ASN A 292 -8.86 -11.17 -19.77
C ASN A 292 -9.87 -12.03 -19.01
N GLY A 293 -10.16 -13.21 -19.52
CA GLY A 293 -10.93 -14.24 -18.86
C GLY A 293 -10.36 -15.60 -19.17
N GLY A 294 -10.57 -16.56 -18.30
CA GLY A 294 -10.06 -17.91 -18.47
C GLY A 294 -10.28 -18.78 -17.25
N LYS A 295 -9.44 -19.78 -17.10
CA LYS A 295 -9.51 -20.73 -15.97
C LYS A 295 -8.17 -20.85 -15.28
N ARG A 296 -8.20 -20.92 -13.96
CA ARG A 296 -7.08 -21.26 -13.08
C ARG A 296 -7.51 -22.41 -12.15
N PHE A 297 -6.61 -22.91 -11.31
CA PHE A 297 -6.91 -24.06 -10.45
C PHE A 297 -8.14 -23.85 -9.53
N TRP A 298 -8.47 -22.60 -9.19
CA TRP A 298 -9.66 -22.28 -8.38
C TRP A 298 -10.96 -22.13 -9.17
N GLY A 299 -10.91 -22.14 -10.50
CA GLY A 299 -12.08 -22.01 -11.39
C GLY A 299 -11.96 -20.87 -12.39
N ASP A 300 -13.10 -20.35 -12.81
CA ASP A 300 -13.15 -19.23 -13.75
C ASP A 300 -12.56 -17.97 -13.10
N THR A 301 -11.80 -17.21 -13.87
CA THR A 301 -11.14 -15.99 -13.41
C THR A 301 -11.21 -14.89 -14.45
N TYR A 302 -11.32 -13.66 -13.98
CA TYR A 302 -11.46 -12.48 -14.81
C TYR A 302 -10.54 -11.36 -14.35
N SER A 303 -10.07 -10.55 -15.29
CA SER A 303 -9.41 -9.28 -15.00
C SER A 303 -9.85 -8.21 -15.97
N LEU A 304 -10.00 -6.98 -15.48
CA LEU A 304 -10.35 -5.80 -16.25
C LEU A 304 -9.49 -4.63 -15.77
N MET A 305 -8.93 -3.89 -16.71
CA MET A 305 -8.32 -2.59 -16.45
C MET A 305 -8.81 -1.61 -17.51
N ALA A 306 -9.33 -0.47 -17.10
CA ALA A 306 -9.73 0.61 -17.98
C ALA A 306 -9.23 1.93 -17.42
N ASN A 307 -8.43 2.62 -18.21
CA ASN A 307 -7.89 3.94 -17.89
C ASN A 307 -8.35 4.91 -18.98
N HIS A 308 -8.88 6.04 -18.59
CA HIS A 308 -9.25 7.12 -19.51
C HIS A 308 -8.82 8.46 -18.94
N ARG A 309 -8.10 9.25 -19.74
CA ARG A 309 -7.70 10.61 -19.39
C ARG A 309 -8.34 11.60 -20.36
N ALA A 310 -9.10 12.51 -19.82
CA ALA A 310 -9.59 13.69 -20.53
C ALA A 310 -8.87 14.94 -20.02
N ARG A 311 -9.13 16.09 -20.62
CA ARG A 311 -8.46 17.36 -20.27
C ARG A 311 -8.57 17.72 -18.77
N ARG A 312 -9.69 17.38 -18.14
CA ARG A 312 -9.99 17.73 -16.74
C ARG A 312 -10.47 16.54 -15.92
N SER A 313 -10.25 15.33 -16.38
CA SER A 313 -10.61 14.14 -15.61
C SER A 313 -9.73 12.96 -15.95
N VAL A 314 -9.48 12.15 -14.92
CA VAL A 314 -8.84 10.83 -15.03
C VAL A 314 -9.77 9.80 -14.43
N TRP A 315 -9.96 8.70 -15.14
CA TRP A 315 -10.80 7.58 -14.78
C TRP A 315 -9.96 6.32 -14.72
N ASN A 316 -10.10 5.58 -13.66
CA ASN A 316 -9.46 4.28 -13.51
C ASN A 316 -10.49 3.27 -13.02
N ILE A 317 -10.55 2.10 -13.66
CA ILE A 317 -11.35 0.96 -13.23
C ILE A 317 -10.44 -0.26 -13.29
N ALA A 318 -10.39 -1.01 -12.21
CA ALA A 318 -9.63 -2.25 -12.13
C ALA A 318 -10.46 -3.33 -11.43
N TYR A 319 -10.48 -4.52 -12.02
CA TYR A 319 -10.98 -5.74 -11.42
C TYR A 319 -9.93 -6.82 -11.56
N ASN A 320 -9.63 -7.53 -10.49
CA ASN A 320 -8.71 -8.66 -10.51
C ASN A 320 -9.08 -9.71 -9.47
N GLU A 321 -8.72 -10.95 -9.78
CA GLU A 321 -8.83 -12.10 -8.90
C GLU A 321 -7.47 -12.76 -8.79
N ASP A 322 -6.99 -12.99 -7.56
CA ASP A 322 -5.71 -13.65 -7.32
C ASP A 322 -5.63 -14.25 -5.91
N ILE A 323 -4.71 -15.17 -5.73
CA ILE A 323 -4.33 -15.67 -4.41
C ILE A 323 -3.47 -14.61 -3.73
N SER A 324 -3.81 -14.31 -2.48
CA SER A 324 -3.15 -13.27 -1.68
C SER A 324 -3.01 -13.71 -0.23
N ASP A 325 -1.95 -13.29 0.42
CA ASP A 325 -1.74 -13.36 1.86
C ASP A 325 -1.62 -11.96 2.45
N THR A 326 -1.70 -11.84 3.76
CA THR A 326 -1.57 -10.54 4.44
C THR A 326 -0.18 -9.94 4.22
N ARG A 327 0.86 -10.76 4.18
CA ARG A 327 2.23 -10.34 3.93
C ARG A 327 2.37 -9.63 2.59
N SER A 328 1.86 -10.24 1.52
CA SER A 328 1.92 -9.65 0.18
C SER A 328 1.21 -8.31 0.08
N GLN A 329 0.17 -8.09 0.89
CA GLN A 329 -0.58 -6.83 0.91
C GLN A 329 0.24 -5.67 1.52
N PHE A 330 1.15 -5.94 2.46
CA PHE A 330 2.04 -4.92 3.02
C PHE A 330 3.17 -4.52 2.05
N LEU A 331 3.55 -5.42 1.16
CA LEU A 331 4.62 -5.21 0.18
C LEU A 331 4.10 -4.64 -1.15
N MET A 332 2.82 -4.83 -1.44
CA MET A 332 2.22 -4.25 -2.65
C MET A 332 1.95 -2.76 -2.47
N PRO A 333 2.19 -1.94 -3.50
CA PRO A 333 1.71 -0.57 -3.50
C PRO A 333 0.19 -0.56 -3.33
N ALA A 334 -0.33 0.49 -2.68
CA ALA A 334 -1.76 0.68 -2.54
C ALA A 334 -2.45 0.56 -3.91
N ALA A 335 -3.56 -0.15 -3.98
CA ALA A 335 -4.20 -0.52 -5.24
C ALA A 335 -4.65 0.69 -6.09
N ILE A 336 -4.96 1.81 -5.46
CA ILE A 336 -5.04 3.12 -6.12
C ILE A 336 -4.08 4.04 -5.39
N ASP A 337 -2.87 4.12 -5.85
CA ASP A 337 -1.90 5.11 -5.41
C ASP A 337 -2.40 6.50 -5.83
N THR A 338 -2.73 7.32 -4.85
CA THR A 338 -3.22 8.68 -5.05
C THR A 338 -2.20 9.52 -5.79
N ALA A 339 -0.91 9.33 -5.50
CA ALA A 339 0.16 10.05 -6.17
C ALA A 339 0.21 9.73 -7.66
N SER A 340 0.20 8.47 -8.03
CA SER A 340 0.16 8.05 -9.44
C SER A 340 -1.08 8.57 -10.17
N PHE A 341 -2.22 8.60 -9.49
CA PHE A 341 -3.46 9.11 -10.03
C PHE A 341 -3.43 10.62 -10.28
N LEU A 342 -2.91 11.39 -9.32
CA LEU A 342 -2.71 12.84 -9.48
C LEU A 342 -1.61 13.17 -10.50
N ASN A 343 -0.55 12.37 -10.57
CA ASN A 343 0.48 12.49 -11.60
C ASN A 343 -0.12 12.39 -13.01
N GLN A 344 -1.00 11.42 -13.25
CA GLN A 344 -1.70 11.30 -14.53
C GLN A 344 -2.62 12.50 -14.81
N LEU A 345 -3.30 13.01 -13.78
CA LEU A 345 -4.20 14.16 -13.91
C LEU A 345 -3.46 15.43 -14.33
N TRP A 346 -2.26 15.66 -13.77
CA TRP A 346 -1.48 16.87 -14.01
C TRP A 346 -0.44 16.76 -15.12
N GLU A 347 -0.36 15.65 -15.83
CA GLU A 347 0.60 15.42 -16.90
C GLU A 347 0.57 16.48 -18.00
N GLU A 348 -0.62 17.02 -18.34
CA GLU A 348 -0.73 18.11 -19.32
C GLU A 348 -0.37 19.48 -18.74
N SER A 349 -0.62 19.68 -17.44
CA SER A 349 -0.38 20.98 -16.79
C SER A 349 1.07 21.13 -16.37
N ILE A 350 1.73 20.02 -16.05
CA ILE A 350 3.12 19.94 -15.62
C ILE A 350 3.76 18.81 -16.43
N PRO A 351 4.30 19.11 -17.63
CA PRO A 351 4.88 18.09 -18.52
C PRO A 351 6.11 17.41 -17.94
N ASP A 352 6.91 18.14 -17.17
CA ASP A 352 8.10 17.60 -16.48
C ASP A 352 7.68 16.58 -15.42
N PRO A 353 8.06 15.29 -15.54
CA PRO A 353 7.64 14.24 -14.63
C PRO A 353 8.21 14.42 -13.21
N LEU A 354 9.42 14.95 -13.06
CA LEU A 354 10.05 15.16 -11.75
C LEU A 354 9.37 16.29 -10.99
N LEU A 355 9.21 17.44 -11.66
CA LEU A 355 8.48 18.58 -11.08
C LEU A 355 7.05 18.18 -10.73
N ARG A 356 6.39 17.42 -11.60
CA ARG A 356 5.03 16.94 -11.37
C ARG A 356 4.94 16.04 -10.15
N GLN A 357 5.88 15.10 -9.98
CA GLN A 357 5.93 14.24 -8.80
C GLN A 357 6.10 15.05 -7.52
N GLN A 358 7.02 16.00 -7.49
CA GLN A 358 7.23 16.89 -6.34
C GLN A 358 5.98 17.70 -5.99
N VAL A 359 5.30 18.24 -7.01
CA VAL A 359 4.05 19.01 -6.81
C VAL A 359 2.94 18.11 -6.30
N VAL A 360 2.84 16.87 -6.79
CA VAL A 360 1.84 15.90 -6.30
C VAL A 360 2.12 15.52 -4.85
N GLU A 361 3.35 15.20 -4.50
CA GLU A 361 3.72 14.85 -3.13
C GLU A 361 3.48 16.01 -2.16
N ALA A 362 3.88 17.23 -2.54
CA ALA A 362 3.60 18.43 -1.76
C ALA A 362 2.10 18.67 -1.61
N PHE A 363 1.32 18.55 -2.68
CA PHE A 363 -0.13 18.71 -2.65
C PHE A 363 -0.81 17.69 -1.74
N MET A 364 -0.43 16.43 -1.81
CA MET A 364 -0.97 15.38 -0.94
C MET A 364 -0.65 15.66 0.52
N LEU A 365 0.60 16.05 0.79
CA LEU A 365 1.06 16.34 2.14
C LEU A 365 0.36 17.56 2.74
N GLU A 366 0.35 18.69 2.00
CA GLU A 366 -0.27 19.94 2.45
C GLU A 366 -1.77 19.79 2.69
N ASN A 367 -2.42 18.96 1.89
CA ASN A 367 -3.88 18.80 1.94
C ASN A 367 -4.34 17.58 2.74
N GLY A 368 -3.40 16.83 3.34
CA GLY A 368 -3.74 15.63 4.12
C GLY A 368 -4.44 14.56 3.29
N ILE A 369 -4.13 14.50 1.97
CA ILE A 369 -4.75 13.51 1.08
C ILE A 369 -4.09 12.16 1.34
N PRO A 370 -4.85 11.09 1.58
CA PRO A 370 -4.29 9.79 1.87
C PRO A 370 -3.52 9.23 0.69
N ALA A 371 -2.46 8.46 0.97
CA ALA A 371 -1.65 7.79 -0.05
C ALA A 371 -2.47 6.82 -0.92
N SER A 372 -3.61 6.35 -0.44
CA SER A 372 -4.55 5.55 -1.21
C SER A 372 -5.97 6.09 -1.08
N LEU A 373 -6.66 6.25 -2.22
CA LEU A 373 -8.07 6.63 -2.27
C LEU A 373 -9.01 5.47 -1.92
N SER A 374 -8.54 4.25 -1.99
CA SER A 374 -9.23 3.06 -1.51
C SER A 374 -8.31 2.33 -0.55
N ASN A 375 -8.50 2.55 0.73
CA ASN A 375 -7.83 1.80 1.78
C ASN A 375 -8.80 0.76 2.34
N PRO A 376 -8.85 -0.45 1.78
CA PRO A 376 -9.50 -1.54 2.48
C PRO A 376 -8.75 -1.70 3.81
N VAL A 377 -9.49 -1.79 4.91
CA VAL A 377 -8.89 -2.06 6.22
C VAL A 377 -8.29 -3.45 6.16
N ASN A 378 -6.96 -3.53 6.14
CA ASN A 378 -6.28 -4.80 6.23
C ASN A 378 -6.19 -5.19 7.70
N PHE A 379 -6.46 -6.43 8.00
CA PHE A 379 -6.21 -7.03 9.30
C PHE A 379 -5.15 -8.13 9.15
N LEU A 380 -4.51 -8.47 10.26
CA LEU A 380 -3.45 -9.46 10.27
C LEU A 380 -4.03 -10.88 10.21
N SER A 381 -3.48 -11.71 9.34
CA SER A 381 -3.86 -13.10 9.17
C SER A 381 -2.69 -13.88 8.57
N ASN A 382 -2.45 -15.09 9.06
CA ASN A 382 -1.51 -16.04 8.48
C ASN A 382 -2.15 -16.91 7.38
N ARG A 383 -3.37 -16.58 6.97
CA ARG A 383 -4.11 -17.36 5.99
C ARG A 383 -3.85 -16.87 4.57
N VAL A 384 -4.02 -17.78 3.66
CA VAL A 384 -4.03 -17.52 2.22
C VAL A 384 -5.48 -17.36 1.77
N PHE A 385 -5.76 -16.34 0.96
CA PHE A 385 -7.09 -15.98 0.49
C PHE A 385 -7.17 -15.96 -1.04
N LEU A 386 -8.27 -16.45 -1.60
CA LEU A 386 -8.69 -16.00 -2.92
C LEU A 386 -9.34 -14.62 -2.78
N GLN A 387 -8.66 -13.62 -3.31
CA GLN A 387 -9.11 -12.24 -3.24
C GLN A 387 -9.67 -11.78 -4.59
N LYS A 388 -10.90 -11.26 -4.58
CA LYS A 388 -11.54 -10.61 -5.72
C LYS A 388 -11.70 -9.14 -5.39
N ARG A 389 -11.12 -8.26 -6.21
CA ARG A 389 -11.08 -6.82 -5.94
C ARG A 389 -11.58 -6.05 -7.15
N LEU A 390 -12.62 -5.25 -6.93
CA LEU A 390 -13.10 -4.22 -7.85
C LEU A 390 -12.75 -2.85 -7.27
N GLN A 391 -12.19 -1.98 -8.09
CA GLN A 391 -11.93 -0.59 -7.73
C GLN A 391 -12.26 0.30 -8.91
N ALA A 392 -12.88 1.45 -8.64
CA ALA A 392 -13.05 2.49 -9.62
C ALA A 392 -12.78 3.85 -8.98
N SER A 393 -12.10 4.72 -9.69
CA SER A 393 -11.79 6.07 -9.21
C SER A 393 -11.88 7.09 -10.34
N VAL A 394 -12.27 8.30 -9.95
CA VAL A 394 -12.38 9.46 -10.84
C VAL A 394 -11.76 10.66 -10.15
N ALA A 395 -10.84 11.33 -10.83
CA ALA A 395 -10.41 12.68 -10.45
C ALA A 395 -11.00 13.70 -11.43
N LEU A 396 -11.56 14.76 -10.89
CA LEU A 396 -12.12 15.88 -11.64
C LEU A 396 -11.36 17.15 -11.28
N LEU A 397 -10.77 17.80 -12.27
CA LEU A 397 -9.99 19.04 -12.09
C LEU A 397 -10.82 20.24 -12.54
N GLY A 398 -11.21 21.09 -11.60
CA GLY A 398 -11.77 22.40 -11.84
C GLY A 398 -10.71 23.50 -11.80
N ALA A 399 -11.09 24.76 -12.01
CA ALA A 399 -10.16 25.88 -11.97
C ALA A 399 -9.57 26.12 -10.57
N LYS A 400 -10.36 25.91 -9.53
CA LYS A 400 -9.97 26.08 -8.12
C LYS A 400 -10.31 24.87 -7.26
N SER A 401 -10.81 23.79 -7.84
CA SER A 401 -11.25 22.61 -7.10
C SER A 401 -10.79 21.33 -7.75
N THR A 402 -10.45 20.35 -6.93
CA THR A 402 -10.20 18.97 -7.36
C THR A 402 -11.13 18.06 -6.57
N ILE A 403 -11.86 17.20 -7.25
CA ILE A 403 -12.71 16.20 -6.62
C ILE A 403 -12.14 14.83 -6.96
N LEU A 404 -11.88 14.05 -5.92
CA LEU A 404 -11.48 12.65 -6.02
C LEU A 404 -12.64 11.80 -5.53
N PHE A 405 -13.13 10.91 -6.36
CA PHE A 405 -14.15 9.94 -6.02
C PHE A 405 -13.59 8.54 -6.22
N SER A 406 -13.82 7.64 -5.27
CA SER A 406 -13.44 6.23 -5.39
C SER A 406 -14.50 5.32 -4.79
N ILE A 407 -14.69 4.16 -5.41
CA ILE A 407 -15.44 3.04 -4.89
C ILE A 407 -14.59 1.79 -4.93
N PHE A 408 -14.80 0.91 -3.98
CA PHE A 408 -14.16 -0.39 -3.96
C PHE A 408 -15.10 -1.48 -3.44
N ASN A 409 -14.87 -2.70 -3.89
CA ASN A 409 -15.47 -3.91 -3.33
C ASN A 409 -14.39 -5.00 -3.33
N MET A 410 -14.14 -5.59 -2.19
CA MET A 410 -13.15 -6.63 -1.99
C MET A 410 -13.81 -7.81 -1.29
N LEU A 411 -13.69 -8.98 -1.89
CA LEU A 411 -14.09 -10.25 -1.32
C LEU A 411 -12.83 -11.06 -1.05
N ARG A 412 -12.74 -11.68 0.10
CA ARG A 412 -11.68 -12.61 0.50
C ARG A 412 -12.32 -13.90 0.98
N ASP A 413 -11.94 -15.00 0.37
CA ASP A 413 -12.34 -16.36 0.74
C ASP A 413 -11.10 -17.15 1.12
N ALA A 414 -11.03 -17.61 2.37
CA ALA A 414 -9.87 -18.33 2.86
C ALA A 414 -9.68 -19.66 2.14
N GLN A 415 -8.44 -19.96 1.82
CA GLN A 415 -8.02 -21.20 1.17
C GLN A 415 -7.37 -22.15 2.17
N THR A 416 -6.93 -21.65 3.33
CA THR A 416 -6.27 -22.40 4.41
C THR A 416 -7.13 -22.43 5.66
N SER A 417 -6.89 -23.43 6.54
CA SER A 417 -7.62 -23.60 7.81
C SER A 417 -7.48 -22.39 8.74
N GLY A 418 -8.55 -22.08 9.48
CA GLY A 418 -8.58 -21.02 10.49
C GLY A 418 -7.64 -21.23 11.68
N THR A 419 -7.15 -22.46 11.89
CA THR A 419 -6.21 -22.78 12.97
C THR A 419 -4.91 -21.97 12.86
N ALA A 420 -4.52 -21.54 11.66
CA ALA A 420 -3.36 -20.67 11.44
C ALA A 420 -3.49 -19.29 12.14
N ASP A 421 -4.72 -18.82 12.38
CA ASP A 421 -5.02 -17.54 13.00
C ASP A 421 -5.41 -17.62 14.47
N SER A 422 -5.49 -18.83 15.05
CA SER A 422 -5.94 -19.03 16.42
C SER A 422 -5.11 -18.26 17.46
N ALA A 423 -3.81 -18.14 17.24
CA ALA A 423 -2.90 -17.39 18.10
C ALA A 423 -3.02 -15.85 17.91
N LEU A 424 -3.48 -15.38 16.74
CA LEU A 424 -3.65 -13.97 16.43
C LEU A 424 -4.99 -13.42 16.92
N LEU A 425 -6.07 -14.13 16.64
CA LEU A 425 -7.44 -13.65 16.82
C LEU A 425 -8.15 -14.25 18.04
N GLY A 426 -7.57 -15.29 18.62
CA GLY A 426 -8.24 -16.12 19.62
C GLY A 426 -9.29 -17.05 18.99
N VAL A 427 -9.58 -18.17 19.66
CA VAL A 427 -10.45 -19.25 19.13
C VAL A 427 -11.86 -18.76 18.79
N SER A 428 -12.40 -17.79 19.54
CA SER A 428 -13.74 -17.23 19.34
C SER A 428 -13.90 -16.39 18.06
N ASN A 429 -12.81 -15.88 17.51
CA ASN A 429 -12.83 -14.95 16.38
C ASN A 429 -12.30 -15.57 15.08
N ILE A 430 -11.94 -16.85 15.08
CA ILE A 430 -11.39 -17.55 13.91
C ILE A 430 -12.36 -17.50 12.72
N ALA A 431 -13.65 -17.65 12.95
CA ALA A 431 -14.67 -17.64 11.90
C ALA A 431 -14.76 -16.29 11.17
N LEU A 432 -14.29 -15.20 11.76
CA LEU A 432 -14.23 -13.89 11.09
C LEU A 432 -13.19 -13.83 9.97
N SER A 433 -12.25 -14.77 9.95
CA SER A 433 -11.24 -14.84 8.90
C SER A 433 -11.57 -15.79 7.74
N ASP A 434 -12.69 -16.55 7.79
CA ASP A 434 -13.03 -17.53 6.75
C ASP A 434 -13.46 -16.83 5.47
N SER A 435 -14.45 -15.96 5.55
CA SER A 435 -14.85 -15.11 4.43
C SER A 435 -15.09 -13.69 4.91
N SER A 436 -14.62 -12.72 4.16
CA SER A 436 -14.85 -11.31 4.46
C SER A 436 -15.11 -10.50 3.20
N ARG A 437 -16.05 -9.58 3.30
CA ARG A 437 -16.37 -8.63 2.25
C ARG A 437 -16.23 -7.20 2.78
N GLN A 438 -15.52 -6.38 2.03
CA GLN A 438 -15.44 -4.94 2.24
C GLN A 438 -15.96 -4.22 1.02
N ALA A 439 -16.87 -3.27 1.22
CA ALA A 439 -17.31 -2.36 0.18
C ALA A 439 -17.25 -0.93 0.71
N GLY A 440 -16.90 0.02 -0.13
CA GLY A 440 -16.83 1.40 0.32
C GLY A 440 -16.83 2.41 -0.81
N ALA A 441 -17.10 3.65 -0.42
CA ALA A 441 -17.05 4.81 -1.27
C ALA A 441 -16.40 5.98 -0.51
N ASN A 442 -15.52 6.70 -1.20
CA ASN A 442 -14.85 7.87 -0.66
C ASN A 442 -14.98 9.04 -1.63
N VAL A 443 -15.22 10.22 -1.10
CA VAL A 443 -15.19 11.47 -1.85
C VAL A 443 -14.28 12.42 -1.11
N THR A 444 -13.29 12.98 -1.79
CA THR A 444 -12.46 14.07 -1.27
C THR A 444 -12.60 15.25 -2.20
N TRP A 445 -13.00 16.38 -1.66
CA TRP A 445 -13.10 17.64 -2.37
C TRP A 445 -12.08 18.61 -1.83
N HIS A 446 -11.15 19.00 -2.68
CA HIS A 446 -10.18 20.06 -2.42
C HIS A 446 -10.64 21.34 -3.10
N LEU A 447 -10.67 22.45 -2.38
CA LEU A 447 -11.04 23.78 -2.87
C LEU A 447 -9.95 24.80 -2.52
N LYS A 448 -9.31 25.38 -3.50
CA LYS A 448 -8.41 26.53 -3.33
C LYS A 448 -9.26 27.80 -3.16
N THR A 449 -9.37 28.29 -1.93
CA THR A 449 -10.17 29.48 -1.59
C THR A 449 -9.45 30.79 -1.91
N SER A 450 -8.12 30.79 -1.76
CA SER A 450 -7.24 31.92 -2.15
C SER A 450 -5.87 31.42 -2.59
N SER A 451 -4.91 32.33 -2.84
CA SER A 451 -3.53 31.96 -3.13
C SER A 451 -2.83 31.27 -1.95
N VAL A 452 -3.24 31.55 -0.71
CA VAL A 452 -2.64 31.08 0.54
C VAL A 452 -3.59 30.23 1.39
N SER A 453 -4.80 29.93 0.92
CA SER A 453 -5.77 29.19 1.71
C SER A 453 -6.50 28.14 0.86
N SER A 454 -6.74 26.99 1.47
CA SER A 454 -7.52 25.90 0.88
C SER A 454 -8.45 25.26 1.90
N ALA A 455 -9.46 24.57 1.41
CA ALA A 455 -10.39 23.77 2.20
C ALA A 455 -10.46 22.36 1.61
N ASN A 456 -10.46 21.36 2.47
CA ASN A 456 -10.66 19.96 2.09
C ASN A 456 -11.90 19.44 2.81
N ALA A 457 -12.81 18.80 2.09
CA ALA A 457 -13.93 18.07 2.64
C ALA A 457 -13.83 16.60 2.24
N GLY A 458 -14.00 15.71 3.18
CA GLY A 458 -13.96 14.26 2.98
C GLY A 458 -15.25 13.60 3.45
N LEU A 459 -15.75 12.67 2.65
CA LEU A 459 -16.86 11.78 3.00
C LEU A 459 -16.38 10.35 2.74
N SER A 460 -16.59 9.46 3.70
CA SER A 460 -16.27 8.04 3.55
C SER A 460 -17.39 7.18 4.11
N TYR A 461 -17.69 6.12 3.37
CA TYR A 461 -18.56 5.02 3.80
C TYR A 461 -17.82 3.71 3.57
N ILE A 462 -17.73 2.88 4.60
CA ILE A 462 -17.09 1.55 4.54
C ILE A 462 -18.02 0.57 5.24
N GLN A 463 -18.41 -0.48 4.52
CA GLN A 463 -19.13 -1.63 5.04
C GLN A 463 -18.17 -2.82 5.12
N HIS A 464 -18.14 -3.45 6.27
CA HIS A 464 -17.51 -4.75 6.50
C HIS A 464 -18.57 -5.78 6.81
N SER A 465 -18.53 -6.91 6.14
CA SER A 465 -19.38 -8.05 6.43
C SER A 465 -18.59 -9.35 6.47
N PHE A 466 -18.97 -10.20 7.40
CA PHE A 466 -18.40 -11.53 7.63
C PHE A 466 -19.52 -12.55 7.45
N PRO A 467 -19.71 -13.09 6.23
CA PRO A 467 -20.85 -13.94 5.89
C PRO A 467 -21.02 -15.15 6.81
N ASP A 468 -19.91 -15.78 7.22
CA ASP A 468 -19.92 -17.00 8.02
C ASP A 468 -20.35 -16.74 9.49
N SER A 469 -20.10 -15.57 10.02
CA SER A 469 -20.53 -15.15 11.36
C SER A 469 -21.83 -14.33 11.36
N GLY A 470 -22.27 -13.87 10.18
CA GLY A 470 -23.39 -12.94 10.03
C GLY A 470 -23.13 -11.53 10.58
N LEU A 471 -21.89 -11.22 11.00
CA LEU A 471 -21.53 -9.91 11.52
C LEU A 471 -21.38 -8.91 10.37
N GLN A 472 -21.99 -7.74 10.55
CA GLN A 472 -21.83 -6.60 9.63
C GLN A 472 -21.56 -5.33 10.42
N THR A 473 -20.65 -4.50 9.91
CA THR A 473 -20.38 -3.18 10.45
C THR A 473 -20.33 -2.13 9.35
N ASP A 474 -20.96 -1.00 9.59
CA ASP A 474 -21.00 0.16 8.70
C ASP A 474 -20.29 1.34 9.37
N THR A 475 -19.27 1.89 8.72
CA THR A 475 -18.53 3.05 9.22
C THR A 475 -18.73 4.22 8.26
N LYS A 476 -19.19 5.35 8.81
CA LYS A 476 -19.39 6.61 8.10
C LYS A 476 -18.48 7.67 8.69
N SER A 477 -17.79 8.42 7.87
CA SER A 477 -16.98 9.54 8.34
C SER A 477 -17.18 10.79 7.49
N ILE A 478 -17.12 11.92 8.15
CA ILE A 478 -17.13 13.24 7.53
C ILE A 478 -15.95 14.00 8.11
N SER A 479 -15.19 14.66 7.26
CA SER A 479 -14.08 15.53 7.65
C SER A 479 -14.13 16.85 6.89
N LEU A 480 -13.73 17.92 7.57
CA LEU A 480 -13.50 19.24 6.99
C LEU A 480 -12.16 19.74 7.52
N ASN A 481 -11.29 20.18 6.64
CA ASN A 481 -9.99 20.73 7.01
C ASN A 481 -9.75 22.03 6.25
N LEU A 482 -9.50 23.12 7.00
CA LEU A 482 -9.15 24.43 6.48
C LEU A 482 -7.66 24.63 6.68
N ILE A 483 -6.94 24.96 5.61
CA ILE A 483 -5.49 25.13 5.62
C ILE A 483 -5.17 26.56 5.20
N ARG A 484 -4.23 27.18 5.89
CA ARG A 484 -3.73 28.51 5.55
C ARG A 484 -2.21 28.54 5.66
N GLN A 485 -1.57 29.00 4.62
CA GLN A 485 -0.16 29.33 4.61
C GLN A 485 0.02 30.72 5.25
N PHE A 486 0.71 30.79 6.38
CA PHE A 486 1.03 32.04 7.08
C PHE A 486 2.35 32.63 6.60
N LEU A 487 3.34 31.77 6.36
CA LEU A 487 4.65 32.09 5.79
C LEU A 487 4.95 31.07 4.67
N PRO A 488 5.92 31.30 3.81
CA PRO A 488 6.28 30.35 2.75
C PRO A 488 6.57 28.93 3.26
N ASP A 489 7.09 28.82 4.48
CA ASP A 489 7.51 27.61 5.17
C ASP A 489 6.59 27.22 6.34
N LEU A 490 5.56 28.04 6.68
CA LEU A 490 4.68 27.81 7.82
C LEU A 490 3.20 27.71 7.38
N ASN A 491 2.63 26.54 7.58
CA ASN A 491 1.21 26.25 7.36
C ASN A 491 0.49 26.01 8.68
N GLY A 492 -0.74 26.50 8.79
CA GLY A 492 -1.63 26.16 9.88
C GLY A 492 -2.90 25.50 9.35
N SER A 493 -3.48 24.60 10.13
CA SER A 493 -4.76 23.99 9.78
C SER A 493 -5.74 23.92 10.94
N LEU A 494 -7.04 23.91 10.58
CA LEU A 494 -8.14 23.65 11.50
C LEU A 494 -9.03 22.57 10.90
N GLY A 495 -9.16 21.46 11.63
CA GLY A 495 -9.89 20.27 11.18
C GLY A 495 -11.08 19.96 12.08
N LEU A 496 -12.16 19.49 11.46
CA LEU A 496 -13.33 18.91 12.11
C LEU A 496 -13.53 17.50 11.57
N ARG A 497 -13.83 16.56 12.45
CA ARG A 497 -14.10 15.16 12.08
C ARG A 497 -15.27 14.60 12.86
N HIS A 498 -16.11 13.86 12.16
CA HIS A 498 -17.17 13.03 12.74
C HIS A 498 -17.06 11.62 12.19
N ILE A 499 -17.04 10.62 13.08
CA ILE A 499 -17.07 9.19 12.73
C ILE A 499 -18.24 8.56 13.47
N ARG A 500 -18.96 7.70 12.77
CA ARG A 500 -19.99 6.82 13.33
C ARG A 500 -19.83 5.42 12.77
N ARG A 501 -19.72 4.44 13.65
CA ARG A 501 -19.77 3.01 13.33
C ARG A 501 -21.01 2.41 13.94
N GLU A 502 -21.68 1.59 13.15
CA GLU A 502 -22.86 0.83 13.50
C GLU A 502 -22.61 -0.64 13.20
N SER A 503 -23.03 -1.53 14.08
CA SER A 503 -22.93 -2.98 13.94
C SER A 503 -24.31 -3.59 14.09
N ASN A 504 -24.60 -4.65 13.33
CA ASN A 504 -25.87 -5.39 13.47
C ASN A 504 -26.00 -6.10 14.84
N THR A 505 -24.92 -6.20 15.63
CA THR A 505 -24.94 -6.73 17.00
C THR A 505 -24.96 -5.64 18.07
N GLY A 506 -24.74 -4.38 17.69
CA GLY A 506 -24.65 -3.23 18.60
C GLY A 506 -23.38 -3.18 19.47
N SER A 507 -22.62 -4.27 19.56
CA SER A 507 -21.46 -4.36 20.46
C SER A 507 -20.24 -3.57 20.03
N ALA A 508 -20.17 -3.19 18.73
CA ALA A 508 -19.08 -2.44 18.14
C ALA A 508 -19.49 -1.01 17.70
N ASP A 509 -20.66 -0.54 18.15
CA ASP A 509 -21.18 0.77 17.82
C ASP A 509 -20.40 1.86 18.55
N TYR A 510 -19.90 2.84 17.83
CA TYR A 510 -19.28 4.02 18.44
C TYR A 510 -19.51 5.27 17.60
N ARG A 511 -19.31 6.42 18.25
CA ARG A 511 -19.22 7.71 17.57
C ARG A 511 -18.05 8.51 18.13
N GLU A 512 -17.50 9.37 17.30
CA GLU A 512 -16.47 10.32 17.68
C GLU A 512 -16.69 11.65 16.98
N ASN A 513 -16.50 12.72 17.73
CA ASN A 513 -16.33 14.07 17.20
C ASN A 513 -14.94 14.57 17.60
N ALA A 514 -14.19 15.08 16.67
CA ALA A 514 -12.87 15.63 16.95
C ALA A 514 -12.68 17.00 16.29
N ILE A 515 -11.97 17.86 17.00
CA ILE A 515 -11.52 19.18 16.53
C ILE A 515 -10.00 19.16 16.62
N THR A 516 -9.34 19.52 15.55
CA THR A 516 -7.88 19.53 15.46
C THR A 516 -7.37 20.88 15.01
N ALA A 517 -6.37 21.40 15.69
CA ALA A 517 -5.58 22.55 15.23
C ALA A 517 -4.13 22.09 15.04
N SER A 518 -3.49 22.50 13.96
CA SER A 518 -2.08 22.18 13.74
C SER A 518 -1.30 23.35 13.13
N MET A 519 0.00 23.36 13.39
CA MET A 519 0.98 24.20 12.74
C MET A 519 2.12 23.33 12.26
N GLN A 520 2.48 23.46 11.01
CA GLN A 520 3.57 22.71 10.38
C GLN A 520 4.57 23.68 9.76
N MET A 521 5.83 23.46 10.05
CA MET A 521 6.96 24.19 9.47
C MET A 521 7.86 23.25 8.67
N VAL A 522 8.25 23.68 7.49
CA VAL A 522 9.18 22.97 6.60
C VAL A 522 10.42 23.84 6.45
N PHE A 523 11.63 23.24 6.55
CA PHE A 523 12.90 23.96 6.53
C PHE A 523 13.69 23.71 5.24
#